data_693293283c8e5a71ee2e06797cf4e317
#
_entry.id   693293283c8e5a71ee2e06797cf4e317
#
_cell.length_a   1.000
_cell.length_b   1.000
_cell.length_c   1.000
_cell.angle_alpha   90.00
_cell.angle_beta   90.00
_cell.angle_gamma   90.00
#
_symmetry.space_group_name_H-M   'P 1'
#
loop_
_entity.id
_entity.type
_entity.pdbx_description
1 polymer ?
#
loop_
_entity_poly.entity_id
_entity_poly.type
_entity_poly.pdbx_seq_one_letter_code
_entity_poly.pdbx_strand_id
1 'polypeptide(L)'
;MGKTSKQKKTKADKFIMLPTVDFCFKELMQDKKVRKGLIAALLNVNPTEVESTTLMPTILRKRYPEDKYGILDVRVELKSGVQIDLEMQVESYDFWANRSVYYVSKMYTEQIKEGEDYDKLQKCIQVGILCFPLFEDNKCYRRIALCDTESGEEYTDLIEMHVLELSKLPPEQQNETDLMKWMRFFGG
;
A
#
# COMPACT_ATOMS: atom_id res chain seq x y z
N MET A 1 38.68 -42.27 -33.74
CA MET A 1 38.32 -40.87 -33.89
C MET A 1 37.01 -40.64 -33.14
N GLY A 2 37.09 -40.23 -31.89
CA GLY A 2 35.92 -39.98 -31.05
C GLY A 2 35.60 -38.50 -31.08
N LYS A 3 34.38 -38.16 -31.50
CA LYS A 3 33.86 -36.79 -31.40
C LYS A 3 33.14 -36.61 -30.05
N THR A 4 33.79 -35.88 -29.13
CA THR A 4 33.21 -35.43 -27.87
C THR A 4 32.20 -34.28 -28.17
N SER A 5 30.91 -34.57 -28.04
CA SER A 5 29.86 -33.56 -28.08
C SER A 5 29.88 -32.76 -26.78
N LYS A 6 30.28 -31.50 -26.85
CA LYS A 6 30.12 -30.55 -25.74
C LYS A 6 28.63 -30.23 -25.58
N GLN A 7 28.00 -30.71 -24.52
CA GLN A 7 26.70 -30.27 -24.08
C GLN A 7 26.80 -28.79 -23.65
N LYS A 8 26.14 -27.91 -24.38
CA LYS A 8 25.85 -26.55 -23.93
C LYS A 8 24.93 -26.64 -22.74
N LYS A 9 25.42 -26.28 -21.55
CA LYS A 9 24.55 -25.97 -20.40
C LYS A 9 23.70 -24.75 -20.78
N THR A 10 22.42 -24.97 -21.02
CA THR A 10 21.41 -23.90 -21.09
C THR A 10 21.35 -23.23 -19.72
N LYS A 11 21.66 -21.94 -19.65
CA LYS A 11 21.32 -21.09 -18.49
C LYS A 11 19.81 -21.25 -18.31
N ALA A 12 19.38 -21.83 -17.21
CA ALA A 12 17.98 -21.74 -16.81
C ALA A 12 17.67 -20.25 -16.66
N ASP A 13 16.76 -19.74 -17.48
CA ASP A 13 16.20 -18.41 -17.30
C ASP A 13 15.62 -18.36 -15.89
N LYS A 14 16.20 -17.53 -15.03
CA LYS A 14 15.66 -17.31 -13.69
C LYS A 14 14.33 -16.58 -13.88
N PHE A 15 13.24 -17.28 -13.68
CA PHE A 15 11.92 -16.66 -13.62
C PHE A 15 11.93 -15.70 -12.42
N ILE A 16 11.82 -14.41 -12.69
CA ILE A 16 11.66 -13.36 -11.66
C ILE A 16 10.19 -12.98 -11.64
N MET A 17 9.52 -13.24 -10.52
CA MET A 17 8.14 -12.85 -10.32
C MET A 17 8.08 -11.33 -10.11
N LEU A 18 7.16 -10.66 -10.81
CA LEU A 18 6.96 -9.23 -10.66
C LEU A 18 6.41 -8.91 -9.28
N PRO A 19 6.86 -7.81 -8.65
CA PRO A 19 6.35 -7.37 -7.34
C PRO A 19 4.85 -7.09 -7.31
N THR A 20 4.22 -6.82 -8.46
CA THR A 20 2.78 -6.59 -8.61
C THR A 20 1.92 -7.85 -8.51
N VAL A 21 2.53 -9.04 -8.58
CA VAL A 21 1.80 -10.30 -8.34
C VAL A 21 1.44 -10.37 -6.85
N ASP A 22 0.16 -10.58 -6.55
CA ASP A 22 -0.40 -10.58 -5.18
C ASP A 22 0.44 -11.36 -4.17
N PHE A 23 0.78 -12.61 -4.50
CA PHE A 23 1.65 -13.44 -3.64
C PHE A 23 3.02 -12.79 -3.42
N CYS A 24 3.65 -12.26 -4.47
CA CYS A 24 4.97 -11.64 -4.38
C CYS A 24 4.93 -10.36 -3.53
N PHE A 25 3.92 -9.52 -3.71
CA PHE A 25 3.71 -8.33 -2.91
C PHE A 25 3.55 -8.67 -1.41
N LYS A 26 2.69 -9.63 -1.11
CA LYS A 26 2.47 -10.08 0.28
C LYS A 26 3.73 -10.65 0.92
N GLU A 27 4.51 -11.44 0.18
CA GLU A 27 5.79 -11.98 0.65
C GLU A 27 6.84 -10.86 0.88
N LEU A 28 6.94 -9.88 -0.02
CA LEU A 28 7.80 -8.71 0.16
C LEU A 28 7.45 -7.96 1.46
N MET A 29 6.16 -7.81 1.75
CA MET A 29 5.68 -7.13 2.95
C MET A 29 5.89 -7.96 4.25
N GLN A 30 6.24 -9.27 4.17
CA GLN A 30 6.69 -10.03 5.34
C GLN A 30 8.07 -9.57 5.82
N ASP A 31 8.96 -9.15 4.92
CA ASP A 31 10.26 -8.63 5.32
C ASP A 31 10.11 -7.28 6.04
N LYS A 32 10.58 -7.23 7.28
CA LYS A 32 10.48 -6.05 8.15
C LYS A 32 11.22 -4.83 7.57
N LYS A 33 12.36 -5.04 6.90
CA LYS A 33 13.17 -3.93 6.35
C LYS A 33 12.49 -3.34 5.11
N VAL A 34 12.00 -4.21 4.23
CA VAL A 34 11.25 -3.84 3.03
C VAL A 34 10.00 -3.04 3.42
N ARG A 35 9.18 -3.59 4.30
CA ARG A 35 7.96 -2.95 4.81
C ARG A 35 8.24 -1.59 5.47
N LYS A 36 9.27 -1.52 6.32
CA LYS A 36 9.68 -0.29 6.98
C LYS A 36 10.16 0.76 5.98
N GLY A 37 10.93 0.37 4.96
CA GLY A 37 11.40 1.27 3.91
C GLY A 37 10.26 1.87 3.10
N LEU A 38 9.29 1.04 2.67
CA LEU A 38 8.11 1.52 1.94
C LEU A 38 7.28 2.50 2.79
N ILE A 39 6.99 2.15 4.05
CA ILE A 39 6.20 3.01 4.95
C ILE A 39 6.92 4.33 5.21
N ALA A 40 8.21 4.32 5.44
CA ALA A 40 8.99 5.55 5.63
C ALA A 40 8.92 6.46 4.38
N ALA A 41 9.01 5.89 3.19
CA ALA A 41 8.88 6.62 1.94
C ALA A 41 7.46 7.21 1.75
N LEU A 42 6.40 6.46 2.10
CA LEU A 42 5.01 6.92 2.07
C LEU A 42 4.76 8.09 3.03
N LEU A 43 5.31 8.00 4.24
CA LEU A 43 5.16 9.02 5.27
C LEU A 43 6.15 10.19 5.10
N ASN A 44 7.06 10.10 4.12
CA ASN A 44 8.13 11.07 3.88
C ASN A 44 8.99 11.34 5.13
N VAL A 45 9.36 10.29 5.83
CA VAL A 45 10.23 10.32 7.02
C VAL A 45 11.47 9.44 6.81
N ASN A 46 12.49 9.63 7.66
CA ASN A 46 13.64 8.73 7.62
C ASN A 46 13.23 7.33 8.10
N PRO A 47 13.70 6.23 7.47
CA PRO A 47 13.39 4.88 7.94
C PRO A 47 13.76 4.62 9.42
N THR A 48 14.69 5.36 9.99
CA THR A 48 15.02 5.25 11.41
C THR A 48 13.92 5.78 12.33
N GLU A 49 13.09 6.70 11.86
CA GLU A 49 11.96 7.28 12.60
C GLU A 49 10.77 6.32 12.68
N VAL A 50 10.66 5.39 11.76
CA VAL A 50 9.67 4.31 11.84
C VAL A 50 10.16 3.25 12.82
N GLU A 51 9.79 3.36 14.11
CA GLU A 51 10.32 2.49 15.16
C GLU A 51 9.95 1.02 14.97
N SER A 52 8.67 0.72 14.72
CA SER A 52 8.21 -0.63 14.46
C SER A 52 7.08 -0.68 13.43
N THR A 53 6.98 -1.83 12.77
CA THR A 53 5.88 -2.16 11.85
C THR A 53 5.39 -3.57 12.21
N THR A 54 4.20 -3.68 12.78
CA THR A 54 3.60 -4.95 13.16
C THR A 54 2.55 -5.35 12.15
N LEU A 55 2.67 -6.57 11.60
CA LEU A 55 1.61 -7.11 10.72
C LEU A 55 0.39 -7.45 11.55
N MET A 56 -0.76 -6.99 11.10
CA MET A 56 -2.06 -7.21 11.71
C MET A 56 -2.89 -8.22 10.91
N PRO A 57 -3.89 -8.85 11.51
CA PRO A 57 -4.85 -9.65 10.75
C PRO A 57 -5.50 -8.82 9.64
N THR A 58 -5.56 -9.39 8.43
CA THR A 58 -6.10 -8.72 7.24
C THR A 58 -7.61 -8.81 7.13
N ILE A 59 -8.24 -9.72 7.88
CA ILE A 59 -9.69 -9.89 7.90
C ILE A 59 -10.31 -8.81 8.78
N LEU A 60 -11.11 -7.94 8.18
CA LEU A 60 -11.89 -6.93 8.88
C LEU A 60 -13.09 -7.56 9.58
N ARG A 61 -13.32 -7.19 10.84
CA ARG A 61 -14.38 -7.79 11.67
C ARG A 61 -15.75 -7.47 11.11
N LYS A 62 -16.61 -8.47 11.06
CA LYS A 62 -18.05 -8.29 10.88
C LYS A 62 -18.67 -7.93 12.22
N ARG A 63 -19.54 -6.94 12.25
CA ARG A 63 -20.40 -6.64 13.40
C ARG A 63 -21.66 -7.50 13.38
N TYR A 64 -22.17 -7.78 12.16
CA TYR A 64 -23.34 -8.61 11.90
C TYR A 64 -23.00 -9.66 10.84
N PRO A 65 -23.71 -10.82 10.82
CA PRO A 65 -23.49 -11.87 9.81
C PRO A 65 -23.59 -11.36 8.38
N GLU A 66 -24.48 -10.39 8.13
CA GLU A 66 -24.77 -9.81 6.81
C GLU A 66 -23.76 -8.75 6.37
N ASP A 67 -22.87 -8.30 7.26
CA ASP A 67 -21.82 -7.32 6.91
C ASP A 67 -20.97 -7.83 5.76
N LYS A 68 -20.65 -6.91 4.83
CA LYS A 68 -19.72 -7.21 3.76
C LYS A 68 -18.37 -7.65 4.31
N TYR A 69 -17.87 -8.76 3.82
CA TYR A 69 -16.55 -9.27 4.17
C TYR A 69 -15.48 -8.34 3.59
N GLY A 70 -14.60 -7.82 4.42
CA GLY A 70 -13.43 -7.06 4.00
C GLY A 70 -12.17 -7.87 4.25
N ILE A 71 -11.36 -8.07 3.23
CA ILE A 71 -10.04 -8.70 3.33
C ILE A 71 -9.05 -7.73 2.72
N LEU A 72 -8.10 -7.30 3.53
CA LEU A 72 -6.99 -6.44 3.13
C LEU A 72 -5.84 -7.29 2.60
N ASP A 73 -5.00 -6.71 1.74
CA ASP A 73 -3.81 -7.42 1.29
C ASP A 73 -2.74 -7.45 2.39
N VAL A 74 -2.39 -6.30 2.93
CA VAL A 74 -1.40 -6.17 4.01
C VAL A 74 -1.86 -5.09 4.99
N ARG A 75 -2.06 -5.45 6.25
CA ARG A 75 -2.38 -4.50 7.33
C ARG A 75 -1.21 -4.37 8.29
N VAL A 76 -0.79 -3.15 8.55
CA VAL A 76 0.36 -2.83 9.41
C VAL A 76 -0.06 -1.87 10.51
N GLU A 77 0.43 -2.09 11.73
CA GLU A 77 0.33 -1.13 12.82
C GLU A 77 1.73 -0.61 13.19
N LEU A 78 1.85 0.69 13.32
CA LEU A 78 3.05 1.36 13.80
C LEU A 78 3.07 1.39 15.33
N LYS A 79 4.22 1.62 15.94
CA LYS A 79 4.33 1.80 17.41
C LYS A 79 3.45 2.93 17.93
N SER A 80 3.23 3.96 17.12
CA SER A 80 2.33 5.07 17.46
C SER A 80 0.84 4.70 17.49
N GLY A 81 0.47 3.49 17.07
CA GLY A 81 -0.92 3.05 16.90
C GLY A 81 -1.51 3.36 15.51
N VAL A 82 -0.79 4.12 14.66
CA VAL A 82 -1.23 4.38 13.27
C VAL A 82 -1.36 3.06 12.52
N GLN A 83 -2.49 2.86 11.85
CA GLN A 83 -2.76 1.67 11.05
C GLN A 83 -2.70 1.98 9.56
N ILE A 84 -2.05 1.10 8.82
CA ILE A 84 -1.85 1.26 7.37
C ILE A 84 -2.31 -0.01 6.67
N ASP A 85 -3.18 0.18 5.67
CA ASP A 85 -3.58 -0.84 4.70
C ASP A 85 -2.81 -0.62 3.40
N LEU A 86 -2.12 -1.63 2.91
CA LEU A 86 -1.38 -1.61 1.64
C LEU A 86 -2.06 -2.57 0.67
N GLU A 87 -2.65 -2.04 -0.40
CA GLU A 87 -3.38 -2.79 -1.42
C GLU A 87 -2.66 -2.71 -2.77
N MET A 88 -2.35 -3.85 -3.38
CA MET A 88 -1.80 -3.94 -4.73
C MET A 88 -2.90 -4.33 -5.71
N GLN A 89 -3.23 -3.45 -6.66
CA GLN A 89 -4.31 -3.70 -7.62
C GLN A 89 -3.80 -3.62 -9.06
N VAL A 90 -3.80 -4.75 -9.73
CA VAL A 90 -3.29 -4.87 -11.11
C VAL A 90 -4.36 -4.51 -12.13
N GLU A 91 -5.57 -5.03 -11.96
CA GLU A 91 -6.67 -4.81 -12.88
C GLU A 91 -7.54 -3.65 -12.43
N SER A 92 -8.06 -2.88 -13.40
CA SER A 92 -8.99 -1.79 -13.12
C SER A 92 -10.26 -2.30 -12.45
N TYR A 93 -10.71 -1.57 -11.45
CA TYR A 93 -11.94 -1.86 -10.71
C TYR A 93 -12.80 -0.60 -10.58
N ASP A 94 -13.99 -0.63 -11.17
CA ASP A 94 -14.89 0.53 -11.31
C ASP A 94 -15.25 1.20 -9.98
N PHE A 95 -15.27 0.45 -8.89
CA PHE A 95 -15.63 0.94 -7.56
C PHE A 95 -14.43 1.05 -6.61
N TRP A 96 -13.24 1.30 -7.14
CA TRP A 96 -12.02 1.41 -6.31
C TRP A 96 -12.16 2.45 -5.18
N ALA A 97 -12.64 3.66 -5.51
CA ALA A 97 -12.83 4.71 -4.52
C ALA A 97 -13.81 4.31 -3.39
N ASN A 98 -14.91 3.64 -3.75
CA ASN A 98 -15.87 3.14 -2.77
C ASN A 98 -15.24 2.06 -1.86
N ARG A 99 -14.43 1.16 -2.43
CA ARG A 99 -13.75 0.09 -1.70
C ARG A 99 -12.70 0.67 -0.75
N SER A 100 -11.87 1.60 -1.19
CA SER A 100 -10.82 2.21 -0.37
C SER A 100 -11.41 2.99 0.82
N VAL A 101 -12.47 3.77 0.60
CA VAL A 101 -13.20 4.46 1.68
C VAL A 101 -13.82 3.45 2.64
N TYR A 102 -14.45 2.37 2.14
CA TYR A 102 -15.03 1.33 2.99
C TYR A 102 -13.96 0.67 3.89
N TYR A 103 -12.79 0.33 3.33
CA TYR A 103 -11.73 -0.34 4.09
C TYR A 103 -11.13 0.56 5.17
N VAL A 104 -10.77 1.80 4.84
CA VAL A 104 -10.22 2.72 5.83
C VAL A 104 -11.23 3.05 6.93
N SER A 105 -12.51 3.19 6.59
CA SER A 105 -13.60 3.42 7.58
C SER A 105 -13.77 2.22 8.51
N LYS A 106 -13.71 1.01 7.98
CA LYS A 106 -13.78 -0.22 8.79
C LYS A 106 -12.60 -0.30 9.75
N MET A 107 -11.36 -0.09 9.28
CA MET A 107 -10.18 -0.06 10.15
C MET A 107 -10.31 0.98 11.26
N TYR A 108 -10.81 2.17 10.91
CA TYR A 108 -10.98 3.26 11.86
C TYR A 108 -12.02 2.92 12.94
N THR A 109 -13.19 2.41 12.54
CA THR A 109 -14.28 2.09 13.47
C THR A 109 -14.06 0.83 14.31
N GLU A 110 -13.13 -0.07 13.91
CA GLU A 110 -12.78 -1.26 14.69
C GLU A 110 -11.93 -0.98 15.92
N GLN A 111 -11.36 0.24 16.03
CA GLN A 111 -10.39 0.59 17.07
C GLN A 111 -11.03 0.75 18.44
N ILE A 112 -12.30 1.16 18.50
CA ILE A 112 -13.01 1.41 19.74
C ILE A 112 -14.29 0.58 19.84
N LYS A 113 -14.74 0.35 21.09
CA LYS A 113 -15.97 -0.35 21.44
C LYS A 113 -16.94 0.61 22.09
N GLU A 114 -18.17 0.13 22.32
CA GLU A 114 -19.19 0.87 23.07
C GLU A 114 -18.67 1.27 24.45
N GLY A 115 -18.84 2.56 24.81
CA GLY A 115 -18.39 3.14 26.07
C GLY A 115 -16.91 3.56 26.13
N GLU A 116 -16.15 3.37 25.05
CA GLU A 116 -14.78 3.89 24.97
C GLU A 116 -14.74 5.31 24.41
N ASP A 117 -13.78 6.11 24.88
CA ASP A 117 -13.60 7.49 24.46
C ASP A 117 -13.00 7.60 23.06
N TYR A 118 -13.40 8.63 22.30
CA TYR A 118 -12.94 8.86 20.91
C TYR A 118 -11.47 9.28 20.84
N ASP A 119 -10.85 9.72 21.93
CA ASP A 119 -9.43 10.06 22.02
C ASP A 119 -8.49 8.87 21.81
N LYS A 120 -9.01 7.64 21.92
CA LYS A 120 -8.28 6.40 21.62
C LYS A 120 -8.11 6.13 20.11
N LEU A 121 -8.90 6.80 19.27
CA LEU A 121 -8.84 6.61 17.83
C LEU A 121 -7.49 7.08 17.27
N GLN A 122 -6.84 6.20 16.55
CA GLN A 122 -5.58 6.47 15.89
C GLN A 122 -5.78 6.59 14.38
N LYS A 123 -4.88 7.30 13.73
CA LYS A 123 -4.87 7.50 12.29
C LYS A 123 -4.93 6.17 11.53
N CYS A 124 -5.77 6.13 10.50
CA CYS A 124 -5.84 5.05 9.51
C CYS A 124 -5.46 5.57 8.13
N ILE A 125 -4.55 4.88 7.48
CA ILE A 125 -4.08 5.20 6.13
C ILE A 125 -4.39 4.03 5.21
N GLN A 126 -5.11 4.29 4.12
CA GLN A 126 -5.29 3.32 3.04
C GLN A 126 -4.37 3.69 1.88
N VAL A 127 -3.59 2.74 1.38
CA VAL A 127 -2.63 2.92 0.29
C VAL A 127 -3.01 2.01 -0.87
N GLY A 128 -3.43 2.61 -1.97
CA GLY A 128 -3.67 1.90 -3.23
C GLY A 128 -2.48 2.02 -4.16
N ILE A 129 -1.83 0.89 -4.48
CA ILE A 129 -0.77 0.79 -5.49
C ILE A 129 -1.41 0.22 -6.75
N LEU A 130 -1.66 1.09 -7.74
CA LEU A 130 -2.50 0.79 -8.90
C LEU A 130 -1.64 0.67 -10.18
N CYS A 131 -1.83 -0.42 -10.94
CA CYS A 131 -1.22 -0.60 -12.25
C CYS A 131 -2.01 0.08 -13.38
N PHE A 132 -3.11 0.76 -13.07
CA PHE A 132 -3.99 1.46 -14.00
C PHE A 132 -4.21 2.91 -13.57
N PRO A 133 -4.61 3.81 -14.49
CA PRO A 133 -4.96 5.18 -14.15
C PRO A 133 -6.34 5.23 -13.46
N LEU A 134 -6.43 5.91 -12.32
CA LEU A 134 -7.67 6.19 -11.60
C LEU A 134 -8.17 7.61 -11.87
N PHE A 135 -7.27 8.58 -11.97
CA PHE A 135 -7.57 9.98 -12.23
C PHE A 135 -7.19 10.35 -13.68
N GLU A 136 -7.81 11.40 -14.23
CA GLU A 136 -7.56 11.80 -15.62
C GLU A 136 -6.24 12.54 -15.83
N ASP A 137 -5.70 13.18 -14.79
CA ASP A 137 -4.45 13.92 -14.89
C ASP A 137 -3.19 13.02 -14.86
N ASN A 138 -2.00 13.64 -14.98
CA ASN A 138 -0.72 12.93 -15.06
C ASN A 138 0.01 12.78 -13.71
N LYS A 139 -0.64 13.04 -12.57
CA LYS A 139 0.00 12.85 -11.26
C LYS A 139 0.06 11.36 -10.93
N CYS A 140 1.26 10.84 -10.72
CA CYS A 140 1.48 9.44 -10.35
C CYS A 140 1.24 9.15 -8.86
N TYR A 141 1.23 10.17 -8.01
CA TYR A 141 1.01 10.05 -6.56
C TYR A 141 0.05 11.12 -6.03
N ARG A 142 -0.82 10.72 -5.12
CA ARG A 142 -1.76 11.60 -4.40
C ARG A 142 -1.87 11.20 -2.94
N ARG A 143 -1.93 12.22 -2.10
CA ARG A 143 -2.41 12.13 -0.72
C ARG A 143 -3.81 12.76 -0.69
N ILE A 144 -4.76 12.05 -0.14
CA ILE A 144 -6.17 12.47 0.00
C ILE A 144 -6.48 12.46 1.49
N ALA A 145 -7.02 13.57 1.99
CA ALA A 145 -7.39 13.77 3.39
C ALA A 145 -8.79 14.39 3.48
N LEU A 146 -9.33 14.44 4.68
CA LEU A 146 -10.59 15.15 4.95
C LEU A 146 -10.31 16.64 5.07
N CYS A 147 -10.81 17.42 4.12
CA CYS A 147 -10.56 18.85 4.04
C CYS A 147 -11.87 19.61 3.87
N ASP A 148 -11.90 20.87 4.32
CA ASP A 148 -12.92 21.83 3.92
C ASP A 148 -12.88 22.03 2.40
N THR A 149 -14.02 21.93 1.74
CA THR A 149 -14.11 21.95 0.27
C THR A 149 -13.92 23.32 -0.35
N GLU A 150 -14.07 24.39 0.42
CA GLU A 150 -13.93 25.77 -0.06
C GLU A 150 -12.50 26.29 0.18
N SER A 151 -11.99 26.11 1.40
CA SER A 151 -10.66 26.62 1.78
C SER A 151 -9.53 25.64 1.48
N GLY A 152 -9.81 24.35 1.39
CA GLY A 152 -8.81 23.28 1.31
C GLY A 152 -8.11 22.99 2.66
N GLU A 153 -8.55 23.63 3.75
CA GLU A 153 -7.98 23.41 5.08
C GLU A 153 -8.25 21.97 5.56
N GLU A 154 -7.24 21.29 6.05
CA GLU A 154 -7.37 19.94 6.58
C GLU A 154 -8.19 19.96 7.88
N TYR A 155 -9.35 19.29 7.88
CA TYR A 155 -10.21 19.16 9.05
C TYR A 155 -9.65 18.18 10.08
N THR A 156 -9.11 17.06 9.61
CA THR A 156 -8.47 16.04 10.45
C THR A 156 -7.58 15.15 9.59
N ASP A 157 -6.50 14.66 10.17
CA ASP A 157 -5.57 13.71 9.56
C ASP A 157 -5.84 12.25 9.97
N LEU A 158 -6.91 11.99 10.72
CA LEU A 158 -7.22 10.65 11.24
C LEU A 158 -7.58 9.62 10.15
N ILE A 159 -8.08 10.08 9.01
CA ILE A 159 -8.34 9.23 7.83
C ILE A 159 -7.60 9.82 6.64
N GLU A 160 -6.76 9.00 6.04
CA GLU A 160 -5.94 9.40 4.91
C GLU A 160 -5.88 8.29 3.86
N MET A 161 -5.84 8.66 2.58
CA MET A 161 -5.66 7.72 1.48
C MET A 161 -4.49 8.16 0.60
N HIS A 162 -3.64 7.21 0.23
CA HIS A 162 -2.57 7.40 -0.72
C HIS A 162 -2.87 6.60 -1.99
N VAL A 163 -2.79 7.24 -3.14
CA VAL A 163 -2.99 6.60 -4.43
C VAL A 163 -1.70 6.71 -5.25
N LEU A 164 -1.12 5.56 -5.57
CA LEU A 164 0.09 5.41 -6.36
C LEU A 164 -0.28 4.80 -7.71
N GLU A 165 -0.29 5.61 -8.77
CA GLU A 165 -0.64 5.18 -10.13
C GLU A 165 0.64 4.86 -10.92
N LEU A 166 1.05 3.58 -10.90
CA LEU A 166 2.32 3.14 -11.48
C LEU A 166 2.42 3.41 -12.98
N SER A 167 1.29 3.35 -13.70
CA SER A 167 1.21 3.65 -15.14
C SER A 167 1.51 5.12 -15.49
N LYS A 168 1.51 6.03 -14.52
CA LYS A 168 1.77 7.46 -14.70
C LYS A 168 3.16 7.90 -14.25
N LEU A 169 4.05 6.96 -13.91
CA LEU A 169 5.41 7.30 -13.54
C LEU A 169 6.11 8.04 -14.68
N PRO A 170 6.68 9.24 -14.43
CA PRO A 170 7.46 9.95 -15.45
C PRO A 170 8.77 9.19 -15.76
N PRO A 171 9.49 9.53 -16.85
CA PRO A 171 10.82 9.01 -17.07
C PRO A 171 11.73 9.19 -15.86
N GLU A 172 12.63 8.22 -15.62
CA GLU A 172 13.53 8.23 -14.47
C GLU A 172 14.38 9.49 -14.40
N GLN A 173 14.51 10.05 -13.20
CA GLN A 173 15.29 11.27 -12.94
C GLN A 173 16.35 11.02 -11.87
N GLN A 174 17.46 11.77 -11.90
CA GLN A 174 18.58 11.60 -10.96
C GLN A 174 18.20 11.84 -9.49
N ASN A 175 17.23 12.71 -9.21
CA ASN A 175 16.86 13.15 -7.86
C ASN A 175 15.42 12.72 -7.50
N GLU A 176 15.08 11.47 -7.71
CA GLU A 176 13.77 10.95 -7.35
C GLU A 176 13.62 10.76 -5.83
N THR A 177 12.40 11.01 -5.34
CA THR A 177 12.04 10.69 -3.96
C THR A 177 12.10 9.17 -3.73
N ASP A 178 12.27 8.76 -2.49
CA ASP A 178 12.28 7.34 -2.16
C ASP A 178 10.94 6.66 -2.50
N LEU A 179 9.83 7.39 -2.39
CA LEU A 179 8.52 6.89 -2.83
C LEU A 179 8.50 6.60 -4.35
N MET A 180 9.05 7.48 -5.18
CA MET A 180 9.14 7.23 -6.63
C MET A 180 10.02 6.02 -6.96
N LYS A 181 11.13 5.83 -6.25
CA LYS A 181 11.96 4.63 -6.39
C LYS A 181 11.19 3.35 -6.04
N TRP A 182 10.38 3.38 -4.98
CA TRP A 182 9.49 2.27 -4.63
C TRP A 182 8.44 2.03 -5.71
N MET A 183 7.82 3.07 -6.24
CA MET A 183 6.84 2.95 -7.32
C MET A 183 7.47 2.32 -8.57
N ARG A 184 8.72 2.69 -8.93
CA ARG A 184 9.46 2.06 -10.04
C ARG A 184 9.75 0.59 -9.76
N PHE A 185 10.17 0.27 -8.55
CA PHE A 185 10.40 -1.13 -8.17
C PHE A 185 9.15 -1.98 -8.32
N PHE A 186 7.97 -1.44 -8.01
CA PHE A 186 6.71 -2.15 -8.23
C PHE A 186 6.30 -2.19 -9.71
N GLY A 187 6.57 -1.13 -10.46
CA GLY A 187 6.19 -1.04 -11.88
C GLY A 187 7.03 -1.90 -12.85
N GLY A 188 8.20 -2.36 -12.42
CA GLY A 188 9.11 -3.22 -13.21
C GLY A 188 10.09 -2.42 -14.04
#